data_bc4affdcd2c26e58794e0d647b86a7e5
#
_entry.id   bc4affdcd2c26e58794e0d647b86a7e5
#
_cell.length_a   1.000
_cell.length_b   1.000
_cell.length_c   1.000
_cell.angle_alpha   90.00
_cell.angle_beta   90.00
_cell.angle_gamma   90.00
#
_symmetry.space_group_name_H-M   'P 1'
#
loop_
_entity.id
_entity.type
_entity.pdbx_description
1 polymer ?
#
loop_
_entity_poly.entity_id
_entity_poly.type
_entity_poly.pdbx_seq_one_letter_code
_entity_poly.pdbx_strand_id
1 'polypeptide(L)'
;KMSIFTTEITSEKITSDNPIHQRLFRAYVESVPFIRGDVLELGCGEGRGIDLINQKAKTFTAVDKIDSVITKLKAKYPMNKYIKSSFPPLSIFDDNSFDTIISFQVIEHIKNDKLFVKEIYRLLKKGGNALITTPNILMTLTRNPWHIREYTSKSLESIISDSFSDFKIKGIAGNEKVKTYYNANKNSVQKFKNVDIFNLEKNLPSFLYKIPYEILNRINRNKLENKNDSLVSSISEKDYYLNKDQKDNLDLFCILKK
;
A
#
# COMPACT_ATOMS: atom_id res chain seq x y z
N LYS A 1 -12.70 -7.37 -24.13
CA LYS A 1 -11.48 -7.97 -23.57
C LYS A 1 -11.62 -7.88 -22.06
N MET A 2 -11.86 -9.03 -21.42
CA MET A 2 -11.83 -9.13 -19.95
C MET A 2 -10.44 -8.70 -19.50
N SER A 3 -10.35 -7.57 -18.81
CA SER A 3 -9.15 -7.24 -18.08
C SER A 3 -8.98 -8.33 -17.00
N ILE A 4 -7.87 -9.02 -17.01
CA ILE A 4 -7.49 -9.93 -15.92
C ILE A 4 -7.39 -9.01 -14.70
N PHE A 5 -8.39 -9.10 -13.82
CA PHE A 5 -8.43 -8.34 -12.58
C PHE A 5 -7.37 -8.90 -11.66
N THR A 6 -6.20 -8.27 -11.65
CA THR A 6 -5.20 -8.59 -10.64
C THR A 6 -5.64 -7.97 -9.33
N THR A 7 -5.62 -8.74 -8.24
CA THR A 7 -5.86 -8.23 -6.89
C THR A 7 -4.63 -7.49 -6.32
N GLU A 8 -3.58 -7.34 -7.14
CA GLU A 8 -2.39 -6.53 -6.84
C GLU A 8 -2.75 -5.04 -6.66
N ILE A 9 -3.72 -4.56 -7.46
CA ILE A 9 -4.23 -3.18 -7.33
C ILE A 9 -5.73 -3.25 -7.02
N THR A 10 -6.15 -2.68 -5.88
CA THR A 10 -7.57 -2.56 -5.54
C THR A 10 -8.19 -1.40 -6.30
N SER A 11 -9.37 -1.63 -6.88
CA SER A 11 -10.10 -0.63 -7.65
C SER A 11 -11.23 0.02 -6.83
N GLU A 12 -11.37 1.34 -6.92
CA GLU A 12 -12.52 2.07 -6.36
C GLU A 12 -13.86 1.69 -7.01
N LYS A 13 -13.80 1.09 -8.22
CA LYS A 13 -14.98 0.72 -9.01
C LYS A 13 -15.59 -0.62 -8.62
N ILE A 14 -14.94 -1.37 -7.76
CA ILE A 14 -15.37 -2.70 -7.34
C ILE A 14 -15.81 -2.64 -5.88
N THR A 15 -17.11 -2.78 -5.61
CA THR A 15 -17.68 -2.66 -4.25
C THR A 15 -17.04 -3.63 -3.27
N SER A 16 -16.77 -4.86 -3.68
CA SER A 16 -16.09 -5.85 -2.81
C SER A 16 -14.67 -5.47 -2.41
N ASP A 17 -14.03 -4.53 -3.09
CA ASP A 17 -12.72 -4.00 -2.76
C ASP A 17 -12.78 -2.78 -1.82
N ASN A 18 -14.01 -2.22 -1.58
CA ASN A 18 -14.19 -0.98 -0.85
C ASN A 18 -13.45 -0.93 0.51
N PRO A 19 -13.55 -1.92 1.41
CA PRO A 19 -12.87 -1.83 2.70
C PRO A 19 -11.34 -1.67 2.58
N ILE A 20 -10.74 -2.36 1.60
CA ILE A 20 -9.30 -2.25 1.36
C ILE A 20 -8.98 -0.91 0.71
N HIS A 21 -9.79 -0.47 -0.28
CA HIS A 21 -9.63 0.85 -0.90
C HIS A 21 -9.65 1.97 0.13
N GLN A 22 -10.64 1.99 1.04
CA GLN A 22 -10.77 3.01 2.08
C GLN A 22 -9.61 2.98 3.08
N ARG A 23 -9.12 1.79 3.45
CA ARG A 23 -7.94 1.64 4.29
C ARG A 23 -6.71 2.28 3.65
N LEU A 24 -6.46 1.99 2.38
CA LEU A 24 -5.32 2.54 1.64
C LEU A 24 -5.48 4.05 1.40
N PHE A 25 -6.71 4.52 1.18
CA PHE A 25 -6.99 5.96 1.04
C PHE A 25 -6.75 6.72 2.35
N ARG A 26 -7.03 6.10 3.51
CA ARG A 26 -6.73 6.71 4.81
C ARG A 26 -5.26 7.09 4.97
N ALA A 27 -4.33 6.33 4.43
CA ALA A 27 -2.91 6.67 4.47
C ALA A 27 -2.62 8.01 3.78
N TYR A 28 -3.28 8.31 2.66
CA TYR A 28 -3.17 9.62 1.99
C TYR A 28 -3.78 10.73 2.83
N VAL A 29 -4.94 10.51 3.44
CA VAL A 29 -5.56 11.49 4.35
C VAL A 29 -4.63 11.84 5.51
N GLU A 30 -4.02 10.83 6.14
CA GLU A 30 -3.06 11.03 7.24
C GLU A 30 -1.73 11.66 6.77
N SER A 31 -1.42 11.58 5.49
CA SER A 31 -0.20 12.18 4.93
C SER A 31 -0.32 13.68 4.67
N VAL A 32 -1.54 14.22 4.52
CA VAL A 32 -1.78 15.62 4.14
C VAL A 32 -1.00 16.65 4.97
N PRO A 33 -0.89 16.53 6.31
CA PRO A 33 -0.11 17.48 7.12
C PRO A 33 1.40 17.50 6.82
N PHE A 34 1.91 16.47 6.16
CA PHE A 34 3.34 16.30 5.86
C PHE A 34 3.69 16.70 4.42
N ILE A 35 2.68 16.81 3.53
CA ILE A 35 2.88 17.12 2.12
C ILE A 35 3.23 18.59 1.94
N ARG A 36 4.38 18.83 1.29
CA ARG A 36 4.85 20.19 0.96
C ARG A 36 5.87 20.17 -0.17
N GLY A 37 6.04 21.29 -0.84
CA GLY A 37 7.09 21.53 -1.83
C GLY A 37 7.04 20.58 -3.03
N ASP A 38 8.20 20.10 -3.44
CA ASP A 38 8.34 19.16 -4.55
C ASP A 38 8.08 17.75 -4.02
N VAL A 39 7.04 17.09 -4.55
CA VAL A 39 6.55 15.79 -4.06
C VAL A 39 6.86 14.68 -5.06
N LEU A 40 7.37 13.57 -4.57
CA LEU A 40 7.56 12.33 -5.32
C LEU A 40 6.68 11.23 -4.73
N GLU A 41 5.93 10.54 -5.57
CA GLU A 41 5.24 9.30 -5.21
C GLU A 41 5.85 8.10 -5.94
N LEU A 42 6.27 7.11 -5.17
CA LEU A 42 6.85 5.86 -5.66
C LEU A 42 5.82 4.74 -5.58
N GLY A 43 5.41 4.21 -6.74
CA GLY A 43 4.35 3.22 -6.84
C GLY A 43 2.95 3.82 -6.74
N CYS A 44 2.63 4.78 -7.61
CA CYS A 44 1.38 5.55 -7.52
C CYS A 44 0.11 4.74 -7.85
N GLY A 45 0.23 3.54 -8.44
CA GLY A 45 -0.92 2.73 -8.82
C GLY A 45 -1.96 3.53 -9.61
N GLU A 46 -3.24 3.35 -9.31
CA GLU A 46 -4.34 4.07 -9.98
C GLU A 46 -4.46 5.57 -9.60
N GLY A 47 -3.51 6.11 -8.80
CA GLY A 47 -3.49 7.53 -8.43
C GLY A 47 -4.48 7.92 -7.34
N ARG A 48 -4.73 7.03 -6.39
CA ARG A 48 -5.73 7.18 -5.31
C ARG A 48 -5.61 8.48 -4.52
N GLY A 49 -4.39 8.96 -4.26
CA GLY A 49 -4.11 10.13 -3.44
C GLY A 49 -3.84 11.41 -4.22
N ILE A 50 -3.83 11.39 -5.54
CA ILE A 50 -3.35 12.53 -6.36
C ILE A 50 -4.11 13.82 -6.06
N ASP A 51 -5.43 13.76 -5.89
CA ASP A 51 -6.23 14.96 -5.61
C ASP A 51 -5.87 15.60 -4.26
N LEU A 52 -5.55 14.79 -3.24
CA LEU A 52 -5.08 15.30 -1.94
C LEU A 52 -3.65 15.86 -2.03
N ILE A 53 -2.78 15.17 -2.76
CA ILE A 53 -1.39 15.60 -2.95
C ILE A 53 -1.34 16.94 -3.71
N ASN A 54 -2.08 17.07 -4.80
CA ASN A 54 -2.13 18.28 -5.64
C ASN A 54 -2.61 19.52 -4.88
N GLN A 55 -3.40 19.36 -3.82
CA GLN A 55 -3.84 20.48 -2.99
C GLN A 55 -2.72 21.11 -2.16
N LYS A 56 -1.62 20.40 -1.94
CA LYS A 56 -0.53 20.78 -1.03
C LYS A 56 0.83 20.85 -1.71
N ALA A 57 1.05 20.07 -2.76
CA ALA A 57 2.31 20.03 -3.48
C ALA A 57 2.51 21.28 -4.34
N LYS A 58 3.75 21.77 -4.40
CA LYS A 58 4.17 22.75 -5.40
C LYS A 58 4.33 22.09 -6.78
N THR A 59 4.99 20.93 -6.79
CA THR A 59 5.10 20.05 -7.95
C THR A 59 4.84 18.62 -7.53
N PHE A 60 4.28 17.81 -8.43
CA PHE A 60 4.05 16.39 -8.17
C PHE A 60 4.63 15.53 -9.29
N THR A 61 5.48 14.59 -8.91
CA THR A 61 6.04 13.56 -9.78
C THR A 61 5.63 12.18 -9.26
N ALA A 62 5.11 11.34 -10.12
CA ALA A 62 4.74 9.96 -9.78
C ALA A 62 5.51 8.96 -10.64
N VAL A 63 5.96 7.87 -10.01
CA VAL A 63 6.68 6.78 -10.67
C VAL A 63 5.95 5.47 -10.47
N ASP A 64 5.74 4.73 -11.54
CA ASP A 64 5.21 3.36 -11.48
C ASP A 64 5.84 2.50 -12.59
N LYS A 65 5.90 1.17 -12.38
CA LYS A 65 6.39 0.21 -13.38
C LYS A 65 5.36 -0.09 -14.48
N ILE A 66 4.07 0.19 -14.23
CA ILE A 66 2.94 -0.21 -15.07
C ILE A 66 2.60 0.89 -16.08
N ASP A 67 2.90 0.63 -17.35
CA ASP A 67 2.70 1.60 -18.45
C ASP A 67 1.26 2.09 -18.60
N SER A 68 0.30 1.18 -18.52
CA SER A 68 -1.13 1.53 -18.65
C SER A 68 -1.64 2.44 -17.53
N VAL A 69 -1.06 2.34 -16.33
CA VAL A 69 -1.33 3.24 -15.21
C VAL A 69 -0.80 4.63 -15.51
N ILE A 70 0.47 4.73 -15.89
CA ILE A 70 1.12 6.00 -16.26
C ILE A 70 0.37 6.72 -17.38
N THR A 71 -0.03 5.99 -18.43
CA THR A 71 -0.80 6.55 -19.55
C THR A 71 -2.14 7.13 -19.11
N LYS A 72 -2.88 6.38 -18.27
CA LYS A 72 -4.17 6.84 -17.73
C LYS A 72 -4.03 8.09 -16.86
N LEU A 73 -3.01 8.10 -15.99
CA LEU A 73 -2.78 9.22 -15.08
C LEU A 73 -2.33 10.48 -15.81
N LYS A 74 -1.49 10.36 -16.84
CA LYS A 74 -1.13 11.49 -17.72
C LYS A 74 -2.36 12.12 -18.38
N ALA A 75 -3.30 11.30 -18.82
CA ALA A 75 -4.54 11.80 -19.42
C ALA A 75 -5.47 12.47 -18.38
N LYS A 76 -5.56 11.91 -17.16
CA LYS A 76 -6.46 12.43 -16.11
C LYS A 76 -5.91 13.68 -15.42
N TYR A 77 -4.58 13.76 -15.22
CA TYR A 77 -3.91 14.85 -14.48
C TYR A 77 -2.70 15.36 -15.26
N PRO A 78 -2.91 16.06 -16.40
CA PRO A 78 -1.84 16.42 -17.34
C PRO A 78 -0.80 17.40 -16.77
N MET A 79 -1.11 18.10 -15.68
CA MET A 79 -0.21 19.06 -15.04
C MET A 79 0.89 18.40 -14.20
N ASN A 80 0.77 17.11 -13.91
CA ASN A 80 1.73 16.36 -13.11
C ASN A 80 2.74 15.63 -13.99
N LYS A 81 3.90 15.28 -13.40
CA LYS A 81 4.93 14.49 -14.09
C LYS A 81 4.75 13.00 -13.76
N TYR A 82 4.71 12.16 -14.79
CA TYR A 82 4.58 10.71 -14.65
C TYR A 82 5.71 10.01 -15.37
N ILE A 83 6.38 9.09 -14.67
CA ILE A 83 7.54 8.37 -15.18
C ILE A 83 7.29 6.87 -15.02
N LYS A 84 7.43 6.14 -16.14
CA LYS A 84 7.47 4.69 -16.10
C LYS A 84 8.87 4.25 -15.72
N SER A 85 9.04 3.64 -14.58
CA SER A 85 10.32 3.08 -14.13
C SER A 85 10.13 1.98 -13.10
N SER A 86 11.04 1.02 -13.10
CA SER A 86 11.22 0.10 -11.98
C SER A 86 12.27 0.66 -11.03
N PHE A 87 12.14 0.40 -9.75
CA PHE A 87 13.06 0.90 -8.73
C PHE A 87 13.23 -0.14 -7.59
N PRO A 88 14.27 -0.04 -6.75
CA PRO A 88 15.47 0.75 -6.88
C PRO A 88 16.42 0.19 -7.96
N PRO A 89 17.42 0.96 -8.47
CA PRO A 89 17.77 2.34 -8.09
C PRO A 89 16.84 3.39 -8.74
N LEU A 90 16.93 4.64 -8.24
CA LEU A 90 16.20 5.81 -8.76
C LEU A 90 17.17 6.82 -9.39
N SER A 91 18.11 6.32 -10.21
CA SER A 91 19.17 7.11 -10.87
C SER A 91 18.67 8.20 -11.82
N ILE A 92 17.38 8.19 -12.13
CA ILE A 92 16.73 9.24 -12.95
C ILE A 92 16.51 10.57 -12.20
N PHE A 93 16.79 10.60 -10.90
CA PHE A 93 16.66 11.78 -10.05
C PHE A 93 17.99 12.09 -9.36
N ASP A 94 18.28 13.40 -9.27
CA ASP A 94 19.43 13.90 -8.53
C ASP A 94 19.22 13.81 -7.00
N ASP A 95 20.30 13.86 -6.25
CA ASP A 95 20.27 13.93 -4.80
C ASP A 95 19.53 15.19 -4.34
N ASN A 96 18.84 15.11 -3.19
CA ASN A 96 18.16 16.25 -2.56
C ASN A 96 17.16 16.97 -3.49
N SER A 97 16.36 16.19 -4.25
CA SER A 97 15.42 16.73 -5.24
C SER A 97 14.02 16.98 -4.69
N PHE A 98 13.62 16.29 -3.62
CA PHE A 98 12.23 16.32 -3.15
C PHE A 98 12.10 16.75 -1.69
N ASP A 99 11.05 17.54 -1.41
CA ASP A 99 10.68 17.95 -0.05
C ASP A 99 9.84 16.89 0.65
N THR A 100 9.03 16.14 -0.12
CA THR A 100 8.21 15.05 0.40
C THR A 100 8.28 13.84 -0.54
N ILE A 101 8.45 12.64 0.02
CA ILE A 101 8.36 11.38 -0.72
C ILE A 101 7.26 10.52 -0.11
N ILE A 102 6.39 9.96 -0.94
CA ILE A 102 5.29 9.07 -0.55
C ILE A 102 5.50 7.72 -1.22
N SER A 103 5.35 6.63 -0.46
CA SER A 103 5.38 5.28 -1.00
C SER A 103 4.49 4.36 -0.18
N PHE A 104 3.29 4.07 -0.69
CA PHE A 104 2.28 3.32 0.04
C PHE A 104 2.04 1.95 -0.60
N GLN A 105 2.18 0.88 0.21
CA GLN A 105 2.03 -0.51 -0.21
C GLN A 105 2.98 -0.88 -1.36
N VAL A 106 4.26 -0.58 -1.20
CA VAL A 106 5.28 -0.78 -2.23
C VAL A 106 6.49 -1.56 -1.72
N ILE A 107 7.01 -1.22 -0.53
CA ILE A 107 8.25 -1.81 0.01
C ILE A 107 8.17 -3.33 0.12
N GLU A 108 6.99 -3.91 0.35
CA GLU A 108 6.75 -5.35 0.39
C GLU A 108 6.99 -6.06 -0.95
N HIS A 109 6.95 -5.32 -2.05
CA HIS A 109 7.23 -5.80 -3.41
C HIS A 109 8.68 -5.59 -3.83
N ILE A 110 9.49 -4.90 -3.03
CA ILE A 110 10.86 -4.52 -3.37
C ILE A 110 11.85 -5.60 -2.91
N LYS A 111 12.64 -6.15 -3.85
CA LYS A 111 13.64 -7.17 -3.54
C LYS A 111 14.75 -6.63 -2.63
N ASN A 112 15.28 -5.46 -2.95
CA ASN A 112 16.31 -4.78 -2.17
C ASN A 112 15.71 -3.58 -1.43
N ASP A 113 15.03 -3.86 -0.32
CA ASP A 113 14.35 -2.87 0.51
C ASP A 113 15.32 -1.91 1.21
N LYS A 114 16.50 -2.37 1.62
CA LYS A 114 17.54 -1.49 2.16
C LYS A 114 18.00 -0.44 1.16
N LEU A 115 18.25 -0.86 -0.09
CA LEU A 115 18.59 0.09 -1.15
C LEU A 115 17.42 1.05 -1.43
N PHE A 116 16.18 0.57 -1.38
CA PHE A 116 15.01 1.40 -1.57
C PHE A 116 14.90 2.51 -0.51
N VAL A 117 15.08 2.19 0.76
CA VAL A 117 15.08 3.17 1.86
C VAL A 117 16.26 4.14 1.73
N LYS A 118 17.44 3.64 1.35
CA LYS A 118 18.63 4.48 1.08
C LYS A 118 18.40 5.47 -0.07
N GLU A 119 17.75 5.04 -1.14
CA GLU A 119 17.40 5.91 -2.27
C GLU A 119 16.37 6.99 -1.85
N ILE A 120 15.37 6.64 -1.05
CA ILE A 120 14.44 7.62 -0.49
C ILE A 120 15.21 8.67 0.32
N TYR A 121 16.15 8.26 1.17
CA TYR A 121 16.99 9.18 1.93
C TYR A 121 17.82 10.08 1.01
N ARG A 122 18.46 9.52 -0.02
CA ARG A 122 19.29 10.26 -0.98
C ARG A 122 18.47 11.36 -1.67
N LEU A 123 17.26 11.02 -2.13
CA LEU A 123 16.39 11.91 -2.88
C LEU A 123 15.76 13.02 -2.05
N LEU A 124 15.58 12.81 -0.74
CA LEU A 124 15.04 13.85 0.14
C LEU A 124 16.01 15.01 0.29
N LYS A 125 15.50 16.23 0.22
CA LYS A 125 16.19 17.46 0.66
C LYS A 125 16.42 17.43 2.16
N LYS A 126 17.42 18.17 2.65
CA LYS A 126 17.61 18.39 4.10
C LYS A 126 16.34 18.99 4.71
N GLY A 127 15.85 18.40 5.79
CA GLY A 127 14.57 18.75 6.41
C GLY A 127 13.35 18.20 5.69
N GLY A 128 13.52 17.46 4.61
CA GLY A 128 12.44 16.76 3.90
C GLY A 128 11.91 15.55 4.69
N ASN A 129 10.75 15.05 4.29
CA ASN A 129 10.15 13.89 4.94
C ASN A 129 9.71 12.82 3.93
N ALA A 130 9.69 11.56 4.37
CA ALA A 130 9.08 10.48 3.62
C ALA A 130 8.00 9.77 4.43
N LEU A 131 6.96 9.32 3.75
CA LEU A 131 5.84 8.58 4.30
C LEU A 131 5.78 7.23 3.60
N ILE A 132 5.86 6.14 4.39
CA ILE A 132 5.84 4.78 3.86
C ILE A 132 4.74 4.00 4.57
N THR A 133 3.94 3.25 3.81
CA THR A 133 3.06 2.24 4.40
C THR A 133 3.32 0.86 3.81
N THR A 134 3.07 -0.16 4.63
CA THR A 134 3.16 -1.58 4.23
C THR A 134 2.22 -2.40 5.11
N PRO A 135 1.72 -3.57 4.65
CA PRO A 135 0.91 -4.44 5.49
C PRO A 135 1.66 -4.84 6.76
N ASN A 136 0.92 -4.93 7.86
CA ASN A 136 1.45 -5.53 9.09
C ASN A 136 1.29 -7.05 9.01
N ILE A 137 2.39 -7.78 8.97
CA ILE A 137 2.40 -9.24 8.88
C ILE A 137 1.57 -9.92 9.99
N LEU A 138 1.46 -9.28 11.17
CA LEU A 138 0.69 -9.82 12.29
C LEU A 138 -0.83 -9.83 12.01
N MET A 139 -1.28 -9.03 11.04
CA MET A 139 -2.67 -8.94 10.63
C MET A 139 -2.94 -9.57 9.26
N THR A 140 -1.93 -10.10 8.60
CA THR A 140 -2.07 -10.81 7.33
C THR A 140 -2.78 -12.14 7.53
N LEU A 141 -3.86 -12.37 6.78
CA LEU A 141 -4.68 -13.57 6.88
C LEU A 141 -4.18 -14.73 6.01
N THR A 142 -3.50 -14.42 4.90
CA THR A 142 -2.97 -15.40 3.95
C THR A 142 -1.77 -14.81 3.20
N ARG A 143 -0.83 -15.65 2.80
CA ARG A 143 0.33 -15.22 2.04
C ARG A 143 -0.12 -14.56 0.73
N ASN A 144 0.32 -13.32 0.51
CA ASN A 144 0.14 -12.67 -0.78
C ASN A 144 1.33 -13.05 -1.70
N PRO A 145 1.10 -13.72 -2.85
CA PRO A 145 2.18 -14.16 -3.74
C PRO A 145 2.88 -13.00 -4.48
N TRP A 146 2.34 -11.80 -4.43
CA TRP A 146 2.94 -10.59 -4.97
C TRP A 146 3.93 -9.94 -3.99
N HIS A 147 3.81 -10.22 -2.68
CA HIS A 147 4.72 -9.73 -1.66
C HIS A 147 5.98 -10.60 -1.61
N ILE A 148 7.13 -9.98 -1.69
CA ILE A 148 8.42 -10.64 -1.47
C ILE A 148 8.60 -10.92 0.01
N ARG A 149 8.15 -9.96 0.85
CA ARG A 149 8.12 -10.07 2.31
C ARG A 149 7.06 -9.13 2.89
N GLU A 150 6.69 -9.41 4.13
CA GLU A 150 5.88 -8.50 4.93
C GLU A 150 6.62 -8.21 6.25
N TYR A 151 6.24 -7.14 6.94
CA TYR A 151 7.01 -6.60 8.04
C TYR A 151 6.22 -6.62 9.35
N THR A 152 6.94 -6.85 10.45
CA THR A 152 6.56 -6.33 11.77
C THR A 152 7.12 -4.92 11.92
N SER A 153 6.60 -4.13 12.89
CA SER A 153 7.18 -2.82 13.23
C SER A 153 8.69 -2.94 13.48
N LYS A 154 9.13 -3.91 14.26
CA LYS A 154 10.55 -4.13 14.60
C LYS A 154 11.42 -4.47 13.39
N SER A 155 10.93 -5.30 12.46
CA SER A 155 11.71 -5.64 11.26
C SER A 155 11.80 -4.48 10.28
N LEU A 156 10.75 -3.66 10.18
CA LEU A 156 10.75 -2.45 9.37
C LEU A 156 11.65 -1.37 9.97
N GLU A 157 11.61 -1.19 11.29
CA GLU A 157 12.52 -0.30 12.04
C GLU A 157 13.99 -0.61 11.75
N SER A 158 14.37 -1.89 11.79
CA SER A 158 15.74 -2.34 11.49
C SER A 158 16.23 -1.93 10.09
N ILE A 159 15.33 -1.85 9.10
CA ILE A 159 15.69 -1.44 7.74
C ILE A 159 15.75 0.09 7.63
N ILE A 160 14.82 0.79 8.28
CA ILE A 160 14.73 2.25 8.26
C ILE A 160 15.93 2.87 8.98
N SER A 161 16.31 2.34 10.14
CA SER A 161 17.37 2.86 10.97
C SER A 161 18.77 2.82 10.33
N ASP A 162 18.96 2.00 9.28
CA ASP A 162 20.20 2.01 8.49
C ASP A 162 20.42 3.35 7.74
N SER A 163 19.36 4.12 7.50
CA SER A 163 19.43 5.37 6.72
C SER A 163 18.86 6.60 7.44
N PHE A 164 17.86 6.43 8.28
CA PHE A 164 17.16 7.50 8.98
C PHE A 164 17.37 7.39 10.48
N SER A 165 17.82 8.49 11.12
CA SER A 165 17.93 8.60 12.58
C SER A 165 16.67 9.21 13.22
N ASP A 166 15.92 10.05 12.50
CA ASP A 166 14.64 10.63 12.96
C ASP A 166 13.47 9.97 12.20
N PHE A 167 12.78 9.06 12.88
CA PHE A 167 11.60 8.40 12.33
C PHE A 167 10.59 8.03 13.41
N LYS A 168 9.36 7.83 12.99
CA LYS A 168 8.26 7.32 13.84
C LYS A 168 7.52 6.24 13.09
N ILE A 169 7.31 5.09 13.74
CA ILE A 169 6.42 4.05 13.25
C ILE A 169 5.10 4.16 14.01
N LYS A 170 4.04 4.21 13.27
CA LYS A 170 2.64 4.21 13.67
C LYS A 170 1.91 3.12 12.88
N GLY A 171 0.60 3.05 12.97
CA GLY A 171 -0.17 2.13 12.14
C GLY A 171 -1.54 2.68 11.77
N ILE A 172 -2.11 2.10 10.73
CA ILE A 172 -3.51 2.31 10.36
C ILE A 172 -4.34 1.23 11.03
N ALA A 173 -5.23 1.64 11.92
CA ALA A 173 -6.18 0.78 12.61
C ALA A 173 -7.61 1.05 12.12
N GLY A 174 -8.53 0.15 12.42
CA GLY A 174 -9.95 0.32 12.13
C GLY A 174 -10.80 0.34 13.38
N ASN A 175 -11.94 1.02 13.31
CA ASN A 175 -12.98 1.01 14.36
C ASN A 175 -13.71 -0.35 14.43
N GLU A 176 -14.74 -0.45 15.28
CA GLU A 176 -15.49 -1.70 15.46
C GLU A 176 -16.19 -2.20 14.18
N LYS A 177 -16.59 -1.31 13.28
CA LYS A 177 -17.13 -1.68 11.96
C LYS A 177 -16.10 -2.39 11.11
N VAL A 178 -14.89 -1.86 11.04
CA VAL A 178 -13.76 -2.46 10.32
C VAL A 178 -13.33 -3.77 10.97
N LYS A 179 -13.31 -3.85 12.30
CA LYS A 179 -13.00 -5.09 13.03
C LYS A 179 -14.03 -6.18 12.76
N THR A 180 -15.31 -5.82 12.66
CA THR A 180 -16.37 -6.76 12.29
C THR A 180 -16.12 -7.33 10.88
N TYR A 181 -15.82 -6.48 9.90
CA TYR A 181 -15.44 -6.91 8.57
C TYR A 181 -14.18 -7.80 8.56
N TYR A 182 -13.13 -7.38 9.28
CA TYR A 182 -11.89 -8.14 9.38
C TYR A 182 -12.14 -9.54 9.96
N ASN A 183 -12.92 -9.65 11.02
CA ASN A 183 -13.24 -10.94 11.65
C ASN A 183 -14.09 -11.83 10.73
N ALA A 184 -15.04 -11.27 9.99
CA ALA A 184 -15.80 -12.00 8.97
C ALA A 184 -14.87 -12.54 7.87
N ASN A 185 -13.92 -11.72 7.41
CA ASN A 185 -12.91 -12.10 6.44
C ASN A 185 -11.99 -13.22 6.99
N LYS A 186 -11.49 -13.05 8.21
CA LYS A 186 -10.65 -14.05 8.91
C LYS A 186 -11.36 -15.40 9.00
N ASN A 187 -12.61 -15.43 9.41
CA ASN A 187 -13.41 -16.65 9.49
C ASN A 187 -13.63 -17.29 8.11
N SER A 188 -13.82 -16.50 7.08
CA SER A 188 -13.98 -17.00 5.71
C SER A 188 -12.67 -17.61 5.19
N VAL A 189 -11.55 -16.92 5.36
CA VAL A 189 -10.21 -17.41 4.98
C VAL A 189 -9.86 -18.70 5.71
N GLN A 190 -10.16 -18.77 7.04
CA GLN A 190 -9.89 -19.98 7.82
C GLN A 190 -10.68 -21.21 7.28
N LYS A 191 -11.91 -21.02 6.81
CA LYS A 191 -12.68 -22.12 6.18
C LYS A 191 -12.00 -22.62 4.91
N PHE A 192 -11.45 -21.73 4.08
CA PHE A 192 -10.69 -22.13 2.91
C PHE A 192 -9.40 -22.86 3.27
N LYS A 193 -8.67 -22.38 4.28
CA LYS A 193 -7.45 -23.06 4.77
C LYS A 193 -7.71 -24.45 5.30
N ASN A 194 -8.84 -24.67 5.97
CA ASN A 194 -9.20 -25.99 6.49
C ASN A 194 -9.50 -27.02 5.38
N VAL A 195 -9.82 -26.56 4.17
CA VAL A 195 -10.07 -27.43 2.99
C VAL A 195 -8.80 -27.61 2.15
N ASP A 196 -7.78 -26.77 2.35
CA ASP A 196 -6.49 -26.86 1.63
C ASP A 196 -5.61 -27.99 2.20
N ILE A 197 -5.97 -29.24 1.87
CA ILE A 197 -5.27 -30.46 2.30
C ILE A 197 -3.80 -30.46 1.84
N PHE A 198 -3.49 -29.79 0.71
CA PHE A 198 -2.14 -29.76 0.13
C PHE A 198 -1.29 -28.59 0.63
N ASN A 199 -1.82 -27.74 1.50
CA ASN A 199 -1.14 -26.51 1.97
C ASN A 199 -0.55 -25.70 0.81
N LEU A 200 -1.35 -25.46 -0.23
CA LEU A 200 -0.93 -24.78 -1.46
C LEU A 200 -0.31 -23.41 -1.18
N GLU A 201 -0.84 -22.71 -0.17
CA GLU A 201 -0.29 -21.42 0.29
C GLU A 201 1.20 -21.52 0.67
N LYS A 202 1.63 -22.63 1.29
CA LYS A 202 3.02 -22.82 1.76
C LYS A 202 3.90 -23.52 0.74
N ASN A 203 3.35 -24.49 0.02
CA ASN A 203 4.12 -25.43 -0.79
C ASN A 203 4.29 -24.98 -2.24
N LEU A 204 3.39 -24.13 -2.78
CA LEU A 204 3.52 -23.64 -4.15
C LEU A 204 4.50 -22.46 -4.24
N PRO A 205 5.40 -22.49 -5.24
CA PRO A 205 6.16 -21.31 -5.63
C PRO A 205 5.23 -20.14 -5.94
N SER A 206 5.65 -18.90 -5.59
CA SER A 206 4.80 -17.71 -5.73
C SER A 206 4.21 -17.54 -7.13
N PHE A 207 4.96 -17.86 -8.20
CA PHE A 207 4.47 -17.71 -9.57
C PHE A 207 3.33 -18.67 -9.93
N LEU A 208 3.29 -19.87 -9.34
CA LEU A 208 2.19 -20.83 -9.52
C LEU A 208 0.99 -20.51 -8.60
N TYR A 209 1.26 -19.91 -7.44
CA TYR A 209 0.23 -19.58 -6.46
C TYR A 209 -0.56 -18.31 -6.85
N LYS A 210 -0.05 -17.45 -7.72
CA LYS A 210 -0.73 -16.19 -8.13
C LYS A 210 -2.14 -16.41 -8.65
N ILE A 211 -2.33 -17.31 -9.59
CA ILE A 211 -3.65 -17.55 -10.21
C ILE A 211 -4.67 -18.11 -9.21
N PRO A 212 -4.38 -19.19 -8.45
CA PRO A 212 -5.27 -19.67 -7.40
C PRO A 212 -5.60 -18.61 -6.36
N TYR A 213 -4.58 -17.86 -5.91
CA TYR A 213 -4.76 -16.78 -4.95
C TYR A 213 -5.74 -15.71 -5.45
N GLU A 214 -5.59 -15.23 -6.68
CA GLU A 214 -6.45 -14.20 -7.25
C GLU A 214 -7.90 -14.67 -7.35
N ILE A 215 -8.12 -15.90 -7.82
CA ILE A 215 -9.46 -16.49 -7.93
C ILE A 215 -10.10 -16.62 -6.54
N LEU A 216 -9.38 -17.22 -5.58
CA LEU A 216 -9.91 -17.42 -4.23
C LEU A 216 -10.14 -16.09 -3.50
N ASN A 217 -9.25 -15.15 -3.67
CA ASN A 217 -9.37 -13.82 -3.07
C ASN A 217 -10.59 -13.07 -3.63
N ARG A 218 -10.80 -13.11 -4.95
CA ARG A 218 -11.98 -12.51 -5.59
C ARG A 218 -13.28 -13.18 -5.13
N ILE A 219 -13.32 -14.50 -5.12
CA ILE A 219 -14.49 -15.27 -4.63
C ILE A 219 -14.78 -14.91 -3.17
N ASN A 220 -13.75 -14.84 -2.33
CA ASN A 220 -13.91 -14.48 -0.92
C ASN A 220 -14.47 -13.07 -0.73
N ARG A 221 -13.92 -12.07 -1.46
CA ARG A 221 -14.39 -10.68 -1.40
C ARG A 221 -15.85 -10.56 -1.84
N ASN A 222 -16.21 -11.17 -2.96
CA ASN A 222 -17.59 -11.16 -3.45
C ASN A 222 -18.55 -11.88 -2.49
N LYS A 223 -18.10 -12.96 -1.86
CA LYS A 223 -18.91 -13.67 -0.83
C LYS A 223 -19.13 -12.81 0.42
N LEU A 224 -18.11 -12.05 0.83
CA LEU A 224 -18.24 -11.12 1.97
C LEU A 224 -19.18 -9.97 1.64
N GLU A 225 -19.10 -9.40 0.44
CA GLU A 225 -20.03 -8.40 -0.07
C GLU A 225 -21.46 -8.95 -0.07
N ASN A 226 -21.72 -10.07 -0.75
CA ASN A 226 -23.07 -10.66 -0.84
C ASN A 226 -23.71 -11.00 0.51
N LYS A 227 -22.90 -11.33 1.52
CA LYS A 227 -23.39 -11.63 2.88
C LYS A 227 -23.56 -10.41 3.76
N ASN A 228 -22.83 -9.35 3.50
CA ASN A 228 -22.72 -8.17 4.34
C ASN A 228 -22.63 -6.90 3.50
N ASP A 229 -23.45 -6.79 2.45
CA ASP A 229 -23.40 -5.69 1.48
C ASP A 229 -23.47 -4.31 2.18
N SER A 230 -24.40 -4.15 3.12
CA SER A 230 -24.53 -2.92 3.89
C SER A 230 -23.28 -2.59 4.74
N LEU A 231 -22.59 -3.61 5.25
CA LEU A 231 -21.33 -3.41 6.00
C LEU A 231 -20.20 -3.02 5.05
N VAL A 232 -20.01 -3.78 3.96
CA VAL A 232 -18.93 -3.58 3.00
C VAL A 232 -19.04 -2.21 2.32
N SER A 233 -20.24 -1.85 1.85
CA SER A 233 -20.51 -0.58 1.18
C SER A 233 -20.46 0.63 2.12
N SER A 234 -20.78 0.46 3.40
CA SER A 234 -20.81 1.55 4.39
C SER A 234 -19.44 1.91 4.96
N ILE A 235 -18.41 1.06 4.79
CA ILE A 235 -17.06 1.36 5.27
C ILE A 235 -16.48 2.52 4.45
N SER A 236 -15.99 3.54 5.15
CA SER A 236 -15.35 4.73 4.60
C SER A 236 -13.94 4.93 5.19
N GLU A 237 -13.18 5.86 4.65
CA GLU A 237 -11.87 6.23 5.17
C GLU A 237 -11.94 6.72 6.64
N LYS A 238 -13.09 7.24 7.10
CA LYS A 238 -13.31 7.70 8.49
C LYS A 238 -13.42 6.56 9.49
N ASP A 239 -13.68 5.35 9.02
CA ASP A 239 -13.70 4.15 9.85
C ASP A 239 -12.28 3.63 10.16
N TYR A 240 -11.26 4.21 9.50
CA TYR A 240 -9.84 3.98 9.77
C TYR A 240 -9.20 5.21 10.41
N TYR A 241 -8.14 5.00 11.18
CA TYR A 241 -7.43 6.08 11.87
C TYR A 241 -5.95 5.75 12.09
N LEU A 242 -5.15 6.80 12.22
CA LEU A 242 -3.75 6.67 12.58
C LEU A 242 -3.63 6.35 14.07
N ASN A 243 -3.02 5.23 14.40
CA ASN A 243 -2.85 4.74 15.75
C ASN A 243 -1.34 4.74 16.14
N LYS A 244 -1.07 4.61 17.45
CA LYS A 244 0.28 4.26 17.93
C LYS A 244 0.71 2.92 17.33
N ASP A 245 2.00 2.60 17.44
CA ASP A 245 2.49 1.27 17.04
C ASP A 245 1.87 0.19 17.94
N GLN A 246 0.93 -0.57 17.38
CA GLN A 246 0.19 -1.64 18.04
C GLN A 246 0.15 -2.88 17.14
N LYS A 247 0.13 -4.06 17.74
CA LYS A 247 0.15 -5.34 17.00
C LYS A 247 -1.08 -5.57 16.12
N ASP A 248 -2.20 -4.97 16.45
CA ASP A 248 -3.49 -5.08 15.76
C ASP A 248 -3.72 -3.99 14.69
N ASN A 249 -2.74 -3.14 14.44
CA ASN A 249 -2.78 -2.25 13.29
C ASN A 249 -2.77 -3.05 11.99
N LEU A 250 -3.63 -2.70 11.06
CA LEU A 250 -3.76 -3.38 9.76
C LEU A 250 -2.57 -3.12 8.84
N ASP A 251 -2.09 -1.88 8.85
CA ASP A 251 -0.87 -1.47 8.14
C ASP A 251 0.10 -0.78 9.11
N LEU A 252 1.38 -0.85 8.80
CA LEU A 252 2.39 0.02 9.40
C LEU A 252 2.43 1.34 8.62
N PHE A 253 2.63 2.45 9.34
CA PHE A 253 2.71 3.81 8.78
C PHE A 253 3.96 4.49 9.34
N CYS A 254 4.96 4.73 8.48
CA CYS A 254 6.24 5.32 8.85
C CYS A 254 6.31 6.77 8.43
N ILE A 255 6.78 7.62 9.34
CA ILE A 255 7.11 9.03 9.10
C ILE A 255 8.62 9.16 9.31
N LEU A 256 9.35 9.49 8.24
CA LEU A 256 10.81 9.56 8.20
C LEU A 256 11.24 11.01 7.94
N LYS A 257 12.32 11.46 8.56
CA LYS A 257 12.88 12.79 8.34
C LYS A 257 14.37 12.72 8.02
N LYS A 258 14.79 13.54 7.06
CA LYS A 258 16.19 13.73 6.70
C LYS A 258 16.78 14.98 7.34
#